data_8a4deb6bd10e4b8e1f476622c15f2ff7
#
_entry.id   8a4deb6bd10e4b8e1f476622c15f2ff7
#
_cell.length_a   1.000
_cell.length_b   1.000
_cell.length_c   1.000
_cell.angle_alpha   90.00
_cell.angle_beta   90.00
_cell.angle_gamma   90.00
#
_symmetry.space_group_name_H-M   'P 1'
#
loop_
_entity.id
_entity.type
_entity.pdbx_description
1 polymer ?
#
loop_
_entity_poly.entity_id
_entity_poly.type
_entity_poly.pdbx_seq_one_letter_code
_entity_poly.pdbx_strand_id
1 'polypeptide(L)'
;MKRFLYIFFLFLFVLSASAQTYEQWVERGIKAAEADSLTEAVTYFKKALKANPKDYRNALVFTNMGKVQETMYWQNTQEKQNASDAIESYTMALSFAPEAVPMLEARGKLYLRLENYGKALMDFTTILDVDPHHKEARNYRAFCYSQRHEYLEARTDYLRVLEEDATNYSAQLGLALLCQNTNKMTEALERITLMVEGHPDKAELYSVRAGMYAENKQSELAIMDLDKAVELEPENQNYYLARAYLHKEQGNKRKALADFEAAIKNGVPRASLEEELKSLK
;
A
#
# COMPACT_ATOMS: atom_id res chain seq x y z
N MET A 1 -16.25 -2.30 -8.79
CA MET A 1 -16.03 -1.09 -9.62
C MET A 1 -16.02 0.13 -8.69
N LYS A 2 -14.83 0.63 -8.33
CA LYS A 2 -14.71 1.86 -7.52
C LYS A 2 -14.97 3.04 -8.46
N ARG A 3 -16.09 3.73 -8.28
CA ARG A 3 -16.34 5.02 -8.93
C ARG A 3 -15.42 6.05 -8.29
N PHE A 4 -14.38 6.48 -9.01
CA PHE A 4 -13.58 7.62 -8.61
C PHE A 4 -14.45 8.87 -8.66
N LEU A 5 -14.67 9.50 -7.52
CA LEU A 5 -15.38 10.77 -7.46
C LEU A 5 -14.42 11.88 -7.91
N TYR A 6 -14.46 12.24 -9.19
CA TYR A 6 -13.78 13.43 -9.68
C TYR A 6 -14.57 14.65 -9.21
N ILE A 7 -13.91 15.60 -8.54
CA ILE A 7 -14.58 16.80 -8.01
C ILE A 7 -14.87 17.72 -9.18
N PHE A 8 -16.16 17.87 -9.48
CA PHE A 8 -16.67 18.78 -10.52
C PHE A 8 -17.10 20.08 -9.85
N PHE A 9 -16.38 21.17 -10.10
CA PHE A 9 -16.84 22.51 -9.76
C PHE A 9 -17.36 23.21 -11.03
N LEU A 10 -18.67 23.39 -11.12
CA LEU A 10 -19.31 24.19 -12.15
C LEU A 10 -19.19 25.67 -11.75
N PHE A 11 -18.30 26.41 -12.38
CA PHE A 11 -18.24 27.87 -12.27
C PHE A 11 -18.91 28.50 -13.50
N LEU A 12 -19.94 29.29 -13.27
CA LEU A 12 -20.54 30.20 -14.29
C LEU A 12 -19.59 31.38 -14.51
N PHE A 13 -19.07 31.54 -15.72
CA PHE A 13 -18.17 32.64 -16.07
C PHE A 13 -18.53 33.33 -17.39
N VAL A 14 -18.37 34.66 -17.40
CA VAL A 14 -18.24 35.49 -18.63
C VAL A 14 -16.77 35.34 -19.09
N LEU A 15 -16.54 34.72 -20.24
CA LEU A 15 -15.26 34.19 -20.64
C LEU A 15 -14.59 34.98 -21.77
N SER A 16 -13.28 35.25 -21.61
CA SER A 16 -12.39 35.54 -22.75
C SER A 16 -12.12 34.24 -23.53
N ALA A 17 -11.82 34.30 -24.81
CA ALA A 17 -11.57 33.11 -25.67
C ALA A 17 -10.46 32.20 -25.14
N SER A 18 -9.46 32.75 -24.41
CA SER A 18 -8.37 31.95 -23.77
C SER A 18 -8.87 31.19 -22.54
N ALA A 19 -9.79 31.77 -21.76
CA ALA A 19 -10.35 31.09 -20.60
C ALA A 19 -11.26 29.90 -20.99
N GLN A 20 -12.01 30.04 -22.09
CA GLN A 20 -12.81 28.93 -22.65
C GLN A 20 -11.89 27.73 -23.03
N THR A 21 -10.75 27.99 -23.66
CA THR A 21 -9.83 26.94 -24.08
C THR A 21 -9.28 26.14 -22.90
N TYR A 22 -8.90 26.80 -21.80
CA TYR A 22 -8.44 26.14 -20.58
C TYR A 22 -9.50 25.20 -20.00
N GLU A 23 -10.72 25.72 -19.81
CA GLU A 23 -11.83 24.95 -19.22
C GLU A 23 -12.26 23.79 -20.11
N GLN A 24 -12.27 23.96 -21.43
CA GLN A 24 -12.56 22.86 -22.36
C GLN A 24 -11.52 21.73 -22.25
N TRP A 25 -10.22 22.05 -22.08
CA TRP A 25 -9.20 21.03 -21.90
C TRP A 25 -9.33 20.31 -20.56
N VAL A 26 -9.65 21.04 -19.48
CA VAL A 26 -9.90 20.42 -18.17
C VAL A 26 -11.10 19.48 -18.24
N GLU A 27 -12.21 19.91 -18.83
CA GLU A 27 -13.42 19.09 -18.97
C GLU A 27 -13.15 17.83 -19.81
N ARG A 28 -12.42 17.95 -20.92
CA ARG A 28 -12.02 16.80 -21.74
C ARG A 28 -11.12 15.83 -20.96
N GLY A 29 -10.19 16.35 -20.15
CA GLY A 29 -9.34 15.54 -19.29
C GLY A 29 -10.15 14.73 -18.28
N ILE A 30 -11.14 15.38 -17.63
CA ILE A 30 -12.04 14.71 -16.69
C ILE A 30 -12.86 13.63 -17.39
N LYS A 31 -13.50 13.95 -18.52
CA LYS A 31 -14.30 12.97 -19.29
C LYS A 31 -13.48 11.78 -19.78
N ALA A 32 -12.24 12.02 -20.23
CA ALA A 32 -11.34 10.95 -20.64
C ALA A 32 -10.97 10.05 -19.44
N ALA A 33 -10.71 10.62 -18.25
CA ALA A 33 -10.43 9.87 -17.04
C ALA A 33 -11.65 9.02 -16.59
N GLU A 34 -12.87 9.57 -16.68
CA GLU A 34 -14.11 8.84 -16.37
C GLU A 34 -14.38 7.70 -17.36
N ALA A 35 -13.92 7.85 -18.60
CA ALA A 35 -14.01 6.83 -19.66
C ALA A 35 -12.83 5.83 -19.63
N ASP A 36 -11.99 5.85 -18.59
CA ASP A 36 -10.78 5.02 -18.43
C ASP A 36 -9.72 5.22 -19.53
N SER A 37 -9.82 6.34 -20.30
CA SER A 37 -8.83 6.75 -21.31
C SER A 37 -7.71 7.56 -20.67
N LEU A 38 -6.95 6.90 -19.77
CA LEU A 38 -6.03 7.56 -18.83
C LEU A 38 -4.93 8.37 -19.53
N THR A 39 -4.32 7.83 -20.60
CA THR A 39 -3.28 8.52 -21.38
C THR A 39 -3.82 9.79 -22.06
N GLU A 40 -5.05 9.74 -22.57
CA GLU A 40 -5.70 10.93 -23.15
C GLU A 40 -6.00 11.96 -22.08
N ALA A 41 -6.46 11.52 -20.90
CA ALA A 41 -6.73 12.39 -19.77
C ALA A 41 -5.50 13.22 -19.40
N VAL A 42 -4.33 12.56 -19.22
CA VAL A 42 -3.05 13.23 -18.96
C VAL A 42 -2.69 14.22 -20.07
N THR A 43 -2.94 13.86 -21.33
CA THR A 43 -2.68 14.74 -22.49
C THR A 43 -3.55 16.00 -22.44
N TYR A 44 -4.83 15.88 -22.12
CA TYR A 44 -5.72 17.02 -22.01
C TYR A 44 -5.38 17.91 -20.81
N PHE A 45 -5.04 17.35 -19.66
CA PHE A 45 -4.57 18.12 -18.51
C PHE A 45 -3.28 18.90 -18.83
N LYS A 46 -2.31 18.30 -19.51
CA LYS A 46 -1.10 18.99 -19.97
C LYS A 46 -1.44 20.15 -20.93
N LYS A 47 -2.43 20.00 -21.82
CA LYS A 47 -2.90 21.08 -22.68
C LYS A 47 -3.55 22.22 -21.88
N ALA A 48 -4.34 21.90 -20.85
CA ALA A 48 -4.90 22.91 -19.96
C ALA A 48 -3.82 23.72 -19.25
N LEU A 49 -2.83 23.05 -18.64
CA LEU A 49 -1.69 23.70 -17.97
C LEU A 49 -0.89 24.60 -18.91
N LYS A 50 -0.73 24.18 -20.18
CA LYS A 50 -0.06 25.00 -21.20
C LYS A 50 -0.87 26.21 -21.62
N ALA A 51 -2.22 26.10 -21.67
CA ALA A 51 -3.10 27.18 -22.06
C ALA A 51 -3.12 28.32 -21.02
N ASN A 52 -3.04 28.00 -19.72
CA ASN A 52 -2.99 28.99 -18.65
C ASN A 52 -2.05 28.55 -17.51
N PRO A 53 -0.72 28.72 -17.66
CA PRO A 53 0.26 28.21 -16.70
C PRO A 53 0.20 28.84 -15.31
N LYS A 54 -0.36 30.03 -15.18
CA LYS A 54 -0.41 30.80 -13.91
C LYS A 54 -1.79 30.76 -13.24
N ASP A 55 -2.70 29.94 -13.74
CA ASP A 55 -4.05 29.84 -13.15
C ASP A 55 -3.96 29.11 -11.79
N TYR A 56 -4.53 29.72 -10.74
CA TYR A 56 -4.59 29.10 -9.41
C TYR A 56 -5.38 27.78 -9.41
N ARG A 57 -6.31 27.60 -10.37
CA ARG A 57 -7.08 26.37 -10.57
C ARG A 57 -6.21 25.20 -11.04
N ASN A 58 -4.96 25.45 -11.44
CA ASN A 58 -3.99 24.41 -11.80
C ASN A 58 -3.73 23.44 -10.64
N ALA A 59 -3.94 23.85 -9.39
CA ALA A 59 -3.93 22.92 -8.25
C ALA A 59 -4.86 21.73 -8.48
N LEU A 60 -6.08 21.95 -8.95
CA LEU A 60 -7.06 20.88 -9.25
C LEU A 60 -6.66 20.07 -10.48
N VAL A 61 -6.09 20.72 -11.50
CA VAL A 61 -5.60 20.02 -12.71
C VAL A 61 -4.47 19.07 -12.36
N PHE A 62 -3.50 19.52 -11.56
CA PHE A 62 -2.42 18.68 -11.08
C PHE A 62 -2.93 17.55 -10.18
N THR A 63 -3.90 17.82 -9.32
CA THR A 63 -4.52 16.80 -8.47
C THR A 63 -5.18 15.70 -9.31
N ASN A 64 -5.98 16.07 -10.32
CA ASN A 64 -6.64 15.10 -11.19
C ASN A 64 -5.62 14.35 -12.05
N MET A 65 -4.60 15.03 -12.56
CA MET A 65 -3.52 14.40 -13.31
C MET A 65 -2.75 13.40 -12.45
N GLY A 66 -2.43 13.75 -11.20
CA GLY A 66 -1.80 12.85 -10.24
C GLY A 66 -2.63 11.60 -9.97
N LYS A 67 -3.95 11.75 -9.77
CA LYS A 67 -4.87 10.60 -9.59
C LYS A 67 -4.92 9.68 -10.80
N VAL A 68 -4.93 10.25 -12.02
CA VAL A 68 -4.91 9.46 -13.26
C VAL A 68 -3.60 8.68 -13.38
N GLN A 69 -2.46 9.32 -13.14
CA GLN A 69 -1.14 8.69 -13.19
C GLN A 69 -0.96 7.63 -12.08
N GLU A 70 -1.50 7.88 -10.88
CA GLU A 70 -1.57 6.89 -9.81
C GLU A 70 -2.41 5.67 -10.25
N THR A 71 -3.55 5.88 -10.91
CA THR A 71 -4.37 4.79 -11.46
C THR A 71 -3.60 4.00 -12.50
N MET A 72 -2.88 4.66 -13.42
CA MET A 72 -2.00 3.99 -14.40
C MET A 72 -0.94 3.13 -13.71
N TYR A 73 -0.33 3.63 -12.64
CA TYR A 73 0.62 2.85 -11.83
C TYR A 73 -0.03 1.60 -11.22
N TRP A 74 -1.25 1.72 -10.68
CA TRP A 74 -1.94 0.56 -10.09
C TRP A 74 -2.40 -0.48 -11.12
N GLN A 75 -2.66 -0.06 -12.36
CA GLN A 75 -2.95 -0.98 -13.46
C GLN A 75 -1.70 -1.75 -13.92
N ASN A 76 -0.52 -1.11 -13.84
CA ASN A 76 0.77 -1.74 -14.16
C ASN A 76 1.88 -1.25 -13.22
N THR A 77 2.05 -1.92 -12.09
CA THR A 77 3.03 -1.56 -11.05
C THR A 77 4.49 -1.75 -11.49
N GLN A 78 4.74 -2.42 -12.61
CA GLN A 78 6.08 -2.54 -13.19
C GLN A 78 6.54 -1.22 -13.83
N GLU A 79 5.61 -0.37 -14.25
CA GLU A 79 5.89 0.95 -14.79
C GLU A 79 6.05 1.99 -13.69
N LYS A 80 7.17 1.93 -12.96
CA LYS A 80 7.49 2.87 -11.86
C LYS A 80 7.48 4.34 -12.29
N GLN A 81 7.59 4.63 -13.59
CA GLN A 81 7.51 5.99 -14.13
C GLN A 81 6.15 6.62 -13.82
N ASN A 82 5.05 5.87 -13.94
CA ASN A 82 3.71 6.38 -13.63
C ASN A 82 3.59 6.82 -12.16
N ALA A 83 4.23 6.10 -11.22
CA ALA A 83 4.28 6.53 -9.82
C ALA A 83 5.11 7.81 -9.65
N SER A 84 6.23 7.96 -10.35
CA SER A 84 7.07 9.15 -10.31
C SER A 84 6.32 10.37 -10.88
N ASP A 85 5.63 10.19 -11.99
CA ASP A 85 4.82 11.24 -12.63
C ASP A 85 3.65 11.68 -11.72
N ALA A 86 3.00 10.72 -11.05
CA ALA A 86 1.94 11.03 -10.08
C ALA A 86 2.49 11.84 -8.88
N ILE A 87 3.65 11.46 -8.35
CA ILE A 87 4.34 12.19 -7.28
C ILE A 87 4.68 13.62 -7.72
N GLU A 88 5.17 13.82 -8.95
CA GLU A 88 5.43 15.15 -9.49
C GLU A 88 4.15 15.97 -9.55
N SER A 89 3.07 15.41 -10.09
CA SER A 89 1.77 16.08 -10.18
C SER A 89 1.22 16.46 -8.81
N TYR A 90 1.26 15.57 -7.82
CA TYR A 90 0.85 15.91 -6.45
C TYR A 90 1.78 16.95 -5.82
N THR A 91 3.08 16.92 -6.11
CA THR A 91 4.02 17.94 -5.63
C THR A 91 3.69 19.33 -6.21
N MET A 92 3.34 19.39 -7.48
CA MET A 92 2.87 20.62 -8.11
C MET A 92 1.54 21.10 -7.51
N ALA A 93 0.58 20.20 -7.26
CA ALA A 93 -0.66 20.54 -6.57
C ALA A 93 -0.42 21.12 -5.17
N LEU A 94 0.48 20.48 -4.41
CA LEU A 94 0.86 20.92 -3.06
C LEU A 94 1.66 22.24 -3.04
N SER A 95 2.24 22.67 -4.15
CA SER A 95 2.83 24.01 -4.23
C SER A 95 1.78 25.14 -4.15
N PHE A 96 0.52 24.85 -4.47
CA PHE A 96 -0.62 25.77 -4.31
C PHE A 96 -1.34 25.59 -2.97
N ALA A 97 -1.37 24.39 -2.44
CA ALA A 97 -2.05 24.03 -1.19
C ALA A 97 -1.19 23.09 -0.37
N PRO A 98 -0.17 23.59 0.36
CA PRO A 98 0.84 22.75 1.04
C PRO A 98 0.29 21.79 2.09
N GLU A 99 -0.86 22.13 2.69
CA GLU A 99 -1.50 21.37 3.77
C GLU A 99 -2.70 20.55 3.29
N ALA A 100 -2.82 20.32 1.99
CA ALA A 100 -3.93 19.55 1.44
C ALA A 100 -3.79 18.05 1.77
N VAL A 101 -4.40 17.63 2.88
CA VAL A 101 -4.34 16.27 3.43
C VAL A 101 -4.55 15.17 2.37
N PRO A 102 -5.56 15.21 1.49
CA PRO A 102 -5.74 14.15 0.50
C PRO A 102 -4.58 13.98 -0.49
N MET A 103 -3.88 15.08 -0.82
CA MET A 103 -2.74 15.05 -1.74
C MET A 103 -1.46 14.58 -1.03
N LEU A 104 -1.26 15.03 0.21
CA LEU A 104 -0.17 14.53 1.07
C LEU A 104 -0.31 13.03 1.30
N GLU A 105 -1.52 12.56 1.59
CA GLU A 105 -1.79 11.14 1.80
C GLU A 105 -1.53 10.31 0.53
N ALA A 106 -2.01 10.74 -0.62
CA ALA A 106 -1.79 10.06 -1.89
C ALA A 106 -0.29 10.01 -2.23
N ARG A 107 0.42 11.14 -2.12
CA ARG A 107 1.86 11.21 -2.37
C ARG A 107 2.67 10.39 -1.37
N GLY A 108 2.33 10.46 -0.09
CA GLY A 108 2.96 9.66 0.96
C GLY A 108 2.82 8.16 0.72
N LYS A 109 1.64 7.69 0.31
CA LYS A 109 1.40 6.27 -0.06
C LYS A 109 2.23 5.83 -1.27
N LEU A 110 2.38 6.69 -2.28
CA LEU A 110 3.26 6.40 -3.42
C LEU A 110 4.74 6.33 -2.98
N TYR A 111 5.18 7.23 -2.11
CA TYR A 111 6.53 7.14 -1.54
C TYR A 111 6.75 5.85 -0.76
N LEU A 112 5.75 5.36 -0.01
CA LEU A 112 5.83 4.05 0.65
C LEU A 112 6.02 2.92 -0.34
N ARG A 113 5.28 2.93 -1.46
CA ARG A 113 5.38 1.91 -2.52
C ARG A 113 6.74 1.91 -3.22
N LEU A 114 7.37 3.07 -3.29
CA LEU A 114 8.72 3.23 -3.80
C LEU A 114 9.80 3.11 -2.71
N GLU A 115 9.43 2.65 -1.52
CA GLU A 115 10.32 2.46 -0.36
C GLU A 115 11.06 3.75 0.06
N ASN A 116 10.53 4.91 -0.34
CA ASN A 116 11.08 6.19 0.06
C ASN A 116 10.48 6.65 1.40
N TYR A 117 10.81 5.91 2.44
CA TYR A 117 10.23 6.10 3.77
C TYR A 117 10.50 7.50 4.35
N GLY A 118 11.63 8.12 3.99
CA GLY A 118 11.96 9.47 4.44
C GLY A 118 10.99 10.53 3.91
N LYS A 119 10.65 10.50 2.62
CA LYS A 119 9.69 11.43 2.03
C LYS A 119 8.26 11.13 2.46
N ALA A 120 7.90 9.84 2.57
CA ALA A 120 6.61 9.44 3.11
C ALA A 120 6.41 9.97 4.55
N LEU A 121 7.44 9.85 5.39
CA LEU A 121 7.45 10.35 6.76
C LEU A 121 7.15 11.86 6.82
N MET A 122 7.74 12.65 5.91
CA MET A 122 7.49 14.10 5.84
C MET A 122 6.01 14.39 5.55
N ASP A 123 5.44 13.71 4.55
CA ASP A 123 4.04 13.92 4.18
C ASP A 123 3.09 13.56 5.33
N PHE A 124 3.27 12.39 5.96
CA PHE A 124 2.42 11.99 7.08
C PHE A 124 2.62 12.85 8.32
N THR A 125 3.80 13.41 8.53
CA THR A 125 4.04 14.38 9.61
C THR A 125 3.28 15.67 9.33
N THR A 126 3.34 16.19 8.11
CA THR A 126 2.56 17.39 7.73
C THR A 126 1.05 17.16 7.91
N ILE A 127 0.53 15.96 7.58
CA ILE A 127 -0.88 15.64 7.84
C ILE A 127 -1.18 15.73 9.35
N LEU A 128 -0.31 15.19 10.18
CA LEU A 128 -0.50 15.18 11.65
C LEU A 128 -0.28 16.55 12.30
N ASP A 129 0.43 17.46 11.65
CA ASP A 129 0.53 18.86 12.06
C ASP A 129 -0.80 19.60 11.80
N VAL A 130 -1.53 19.23 10.73
CA VAL A 130 -2.85 19.79 10.39
C VAL A 130 -3.97 19.12 11.18
N ASP A 131 -3.95 17.80 11.25
CA ASP A 131 -4.93 16.97 11.98
C ASP A 131 -4.22 15.97 12.89
N PRO A 132 -3.99 16.33 14.17
CA PRO A 132 -3.32 15.47 15.14
C PRO A 132 -4.06 14.14 15.45
N HIS A 133 -5.33 14.01 15.07
CA HIS A 133 -6.14 12.80 15.28
C HIS A 133 -6.28 11.91 14.04
N HIS A 134 -5.57 12.22 12.96
CA HIS A 134 -5.61 11.45 11.71
C HIS A 134 -4.94 10.07 11.89
N LYS A 135 -5.71 9.06 12.28
CA LYS A 135 -5.22 7.72 12.65
C LYS A 135 -4.45 7.04 11.52
N GLU A 136 -4.93 7.13 10.27
CA GLU A 136 -4.29 6.52 9.12
C GLU A 136 -2.90 7.11 8.87
N ALA A 137 -2.76 8.43 8.92
CA ALA A 137 -1.47 9.09 8.76
C ALA A 137 -0.50 8.70 9.87
N ARG A 138 -1.00 8.57 11.12
CA ARG A 138 -0.20 8.12 12.26
C ARG A 138 0.26 6.67 12.09
N ASN A 139 -0.60 5.77 11.61
CA ASN A 139 -0.23 4.39 11.28
C ASN A 139 0.85 4.33 10.19
N TYR A 140 0.69 5.10 9.11
CA TYR A 140 1.69 5.15 8.05
C TYR A 140 3.01 5.76 8.53
N ARG A 141 2.96 6.78 9.39
CA ARG A 141 4.16 7.36 10.00
C ARG A 141 4.88 6.35 10.88
N ALA A 142 4.15 5.63 11.72
CA ALA A 142 4.70 4.54 12.52
C ALA A 142 5.37 3.45 11.66
N PHE A 143 4.74 3.08 10.55
CA PHE A 143 5.32 2.14 9.59
C PHE A 143 6.63 2.69 9.00
N CYS A 144 6.66 3.97 8.58
CA CYS A 144 7.89 4.60 8.09
C CYS A 144 9.01 4.56 9.13
N TYR A 145 8.72 4.90 10.38
CA TYR A 145 9.68 4.82 11.47
C TYR A 145 10.20 3.39 11.67
N SER A 146 9.31 2.39 11.63
CA SER A 146 9.70 0.98 11.74
C SER A 146 10.66 0.56 10.63
N GLN A 147 10.38 0.93 9.37
CA GLN A 147 11.25 0.62 8.22
C GLN A 147 12.61 1.32 8.27
N ARG A 148 12.69 2.43 8.99
CA ARG A 148 13.93 3.18 9.25
C ARG A 148 14.65 2.74 10.51
N HIS A 149 14.16 1.69 11.19
CA HIS A 149 14.66 1.20 12.49
C HIS A 149 14.54 2.21 13.65
N GLU A 150 13.68 3.21 13.50
CA GLU A 150 13.32 4.19 14.53
C GLU A 150 12.16 3.61 15.38
N TYR A 151 12.48 2.55 16.13
CA TYR A 151 11.47 1.68 16.75
C TYR A 151 10.72 2.34 17.93
N LEU A 152 11.33 3.30 18.61
CA LEU A 152 10.69 4.01 19.72
C LEU A 152 9.58 4.92 19.21
N GLU A 153 9.86 5.65 18.16
CA GLU A 153 8.94 6.54 17.47
C GLU A 153 7.78 5.74 16.86
N ALA A 154 8.09 4.62 16.19
CA ALA A 154 7.08 3.72 15.66
C ALA A 154 6.13 3.20 16.74
N ARG A 155 6.69 2.74 17.88
CA ARG A 155 5.89 2.25 19.01
C ARG A 155 4.99 3.35 19.57
N THR A 156 5.52 4.57 19.73
CA THR A 156 4.78 5.71 20.25
C THR A 156 3.57 6.04 19.37
N ASP A 157 3.76 6.08 18.06
CA ASP A 157 2.66 6.37 17.14
C ASP A 157 1.60 5.25 17.13
N TYR A 158 1.99 3.98 17.08
CA TYR A 158 1.02 2.88 17.16
C TYR A 158 0.24 2.89 18.46
N LEU A 159 0.89 3.10 19.60
CA LEU A 159 0.22 3.17 20.90
C LEU A 159 -0.76 4.36 20.95
N ARG A 160 -0.39 5.49 20.37
CA ARG A 160 -1.29 6.64 20.31
C ARG A 160 -2.55 6.36 19.50
N VAL A 161 -2.44 5.60 18.41
CA VAL A 161 -3.64 5.15 17.67
C VAL A 161 -4.51 4.25 18.54
N LEU A 162 -3.90 3.31 19.29
CA LEU A 162 -4.64 2.37 20.13
C LEU A 162 -5.25 3.01 21.39
N GLU A 163 -4.72 4.13 21.87
CA GLU A 163 -5.34 4.95 22.92
C GLU A 163 -6.69 5.53 22.45
N GLU A 164 -6.79 5.91 21.17
CA GLU A 164 -8.00 6.48 20.58
C GLU A 164 -8.94 5.41 19.99
N ASP A 165 -8.38 4.27 19.57
CA ASP A 165 -9.11 3.16 18.93
C ASP A 165 -8.38 1.84 19.23
N ALA A 166 -8.71 1.24 20.38
CA ALA A 166 -8.10 0.00 20.84
C ALA A 166 -8.25 -1.17 19.86
N THR A 167 -9.22 -1.10 18.95
CA THR A 167 -9.51 -2.14 17.95
C THR A 167 -8.86 -1.87 16.60
N ASN A 168 -8.06 -0.82 16.47
CA ASN A 168 -7.42 -0.48 15.20
C ASN A 168 -6.49 -1.58 14.71
N TYR A 169 -6.95 -2.29 13.67
CA TYR A 169 -6.28 -3.45 13.11
C TYR A 169 -4.84 -3.16 12.69
N SER A 170 -4.62 -2.05 11.96
CA SER A 170 -3.28 -1.68 11.46
C SER A 170 -2.29 -1.39 12.57
N ALA A 171 -2.74 -0.71 13.64
CA ALA A 171 -1.89 -0.42 14.79
C ALA A 171 -1.58 -1.67 15.61
N GLN A 172 -2.55 -2.56 15.82
CA GLN A 172 -2.34 -3.84 16.51
C GLN A 172 -1.33 -4.70 15.76
N LEU A 173 -1.52 -4.87 14.43
CA LEU A 173 -0.61 -5.64 13.59
C LEU A 173 0.78 -4.99 13.55
N GLY A 174 0.84 -3.66 13.39
CA GLY A 174 2.09 -2.92 13.39
C GLY A 174 2.90 -3.10 14.68
N LEU A 175 2.25 -3.10 15.85
CA LEU A 175 2.93 -3.37 17.13
C LEU A 175 3.39 -4.83 17.25
N ALA A 176 2.61 -5.81 16.78
CA ALA A 176 3.03 -7.21 16.79
C ALA A 176 4.30 -7.40 15.95
N LEU A 177 4.34 -6.87 14.73
CA LEU A 177 5.51 -6.90 13.86
C LEU A 177 6.69 -6.11 14.43
N LEU A 178 6.44 -4.98 15.08
CA LEU A 178 7.48 -4.19 15.75
C LEU A 178 8.12 -4.97 16.91
N CYS A 179 7.32 -5.71 17.69
CA CYS A 179 7.83 -6.59 18.74
C CYS A 179 8.72 -7.69 18.16
N GLN A 180 8.33 -8.31 17.05
CA GLN A 180 9.17 -9.27 16.32
C GLN A 180 10.50 -8.63 15.90
N ASN A 181 10.47 -7.48 15.22
CA ASN A 181 11.67 -6.78 14.74
C ASN A 181 12.61 -6.31 15.86
N THR A 182 12.10 -6.17 17.07
CA THR A 182 12.88 -5.78 18.27
C THR A 182 13.25 -6.96 19.16
N ASN A 183 13.21 -8.21 18.64
CA ASN A 183 13.51 -9.46 19.35
C ASN A 183 12.63 -9.70 20.61
N LYS A 184 11.42 -9.16 20.64
CA LYS A 184 10.43 -9.38 21.70
C LYS A 184 9.42 -10.44 21.25
N MET A 185 9.91 -11.63 20.87
CA MET A 185 9.11 -12.66 20.22
C MET A 185 7.91 -13.11 21.05
N THR A 186 8.07 -13.24 22.39
CA THR A 186 6.96 -13.59 23.29
C THR A 186 5.82 -12.56 23.19
N GLU A 187 6.14 -11.26 23.31
CA GLU A 187 5.15 -10.19 23.19
C GLU A 187 4.52 -10.15 21.76
N ALA A 188 5.33 -10.41 20.73
CA ALA A 188 4.84 -10.48 19.35
C ALA A 188 3.80 -11.60 19.16
N LEU A 189 4.12 -12.82 19.65
CA LEU A 189 3.23 -13.98 19.60
C LEU A 189 1.96 -13.80 20.41
N GLU A 190 2.01 -13.19 21.59
CA GLU A 190 0.84 -12.86 22.39
C GLU A 190 -0.08 -11.91 21.61
N ARG A 191 0.46 -10.82 21.04
CA ARG A 191 -0.32 -9.83 20.29
C ARG A 191 -0.98 -10.43 19.05
N ILE A 192 -0.21 -11.14 18.23
CA ILE A 192 -0.75 -11.73 17.00
C ILE A 192 -1.78 -12.83 17.30
N THR A 193 -1.63 -13.57 18.43
CA THR A 193 -2.58 -14.59 18.84
C THR A 193 -3.93 -13.96 19.21
N LEU A 194 -3.93 -12.86 19.96
CA LEU A 194 -5.17 -12.12 20.25
C LEU A 194 -5.84 -11.60 18.96
N MET A 195 -5.06 -11.18 17.97
CA MET A 195 -5.62 -10.78 16.69
C MET A 195 -6.24 -11.94 15.91
N VAL A 196 -5.59 -13.11 15.91
CA VAL A 196 -6.13 -14.34 15.28
C VAL A 196 -7.43 -14.76 15.97
N GLU A 197 -7.53 -14.70 17.30
CA GLU A 197 -8.73 -15.00 18.06
C GLU A 197 -9.88 -14.02 17.74
N GLY A 198 -9.57 -12.74 17.59
CA GLY A 198 -10.54 -11.70 17.22
C GLY A 198 -10.98 -11.74 15.74
N HIS A 199 -10.17 -12.32 14.87
CA HIS A 199 -10.39 -12.35 13.42
C HIS A 199 -10.06 -13.74 12.84
N PRO A 200 -10.78 -14.80 13.21
CA PRO A 200 -10.46 -16.18 12.84
C PRO A 200 -10.65 -16.49 11.34
N ASP A 201 -11.25 -15.58 10.59
CA ASP A 201 -11.47 -15.64 9.15
C ASP A 201 -10.35 -14.98 8.32
N LYS A 202 -9.35 -14.36 8.97
CA LYS A 202 -8.26 -13.66 8.30
C LYS A 202 -7.03 -14.54 8.08
N ALA A 203 -6.89 -15.11 6.89
CA ALA A 203 -5.76 -15.97 6.51
C ALA A 203 -4.40 -15.31 6.72
N GLU A 204 -4.31 -14.00 6.46
CA GLU A 204 -3.10 -13.20 6.65
C GLU A 204 -2.55 -13.30 8.08
N LEU A 205 -3.40 -13.24 9.11
CA LEU A 205 -2.97 -13.30 10.51
C LEU A 205 -2.33 -14.64 10.88
N TYR A 206 -2.89 -15.74 10.38
CA TYR A 206 -2.29 -17.06 10.55
C TYR A 206 -0.93 -17.12 9.86
N SER A 207 -0.82 -16.59 8.64
CA SER A 207 0.46 -16.56 7.92
C SER A 207 1.52 -15.70 8.66
N VAL A 208 1.14 -14.56 9.21
CA VAL A 208 2.02 -13.71 10.02
C VAL A 208 2.47 -14.45 11.28
N ARG A 209 1.54 -15.10 12.01
CA ARG A 209 1.87 -15.88 13.22
C ARG A 209 2.74 -17.07 12.88
N ALA A 210 2.49 -17.74 11.77
CA ALA A 210 3.35 -18.83 11.27
C ALA A 210 4.78 -18.36 11.02
N GLY A 211 4.97 -17.16 10.44
CA GLY A 211 6.30 -16.58 10.30
C GLY A 211 7.00 -16.37 11.65
N MET A 212 6.29 -15.84 12.65
CA MET A 212 6.81 -15.67 14.01
C MET A 212 7.15 -17.02 14.67
N TYR A 213 6.30 -18.04 14.51
CA TYR A 213 6.59 -19.39 15.00
C TYR A 213 7.80 -20.02 14.32
N ALA A 214 7.95 -19.86 13.00
CA ALA A 214 9.09 -20.36 12.26
C ALA A 214 10.42 -19.72 12.74
N GLU A 215 10.43 -18.40 12.91
CA GLU A 215 11.58 -17.66 13.46
C GLU A 215 11.91 -18.11 14.88
N ASN A 216 10.89 -18.42 15.69
CA ASN A 216 11.03 -18.97 17.04
C ASN A 216 11.31 -20.48 17.06
N LYS A 217 11.63 -21.10 15.91
CA LYS A 217 11.93 -22.54 15.76
C LYS A 217 10.81 -23.49 16.18
N GLN A 218 9.58 -23.02 16.07
CA GLN A 218 8.35 -23.77 16.37
C GLN A 218 7.65 -24.18 15.05
N SER A 219 8.39 -24.92 14.21
CA SER A 219 7.98 -25.23 12.83
C SER A 219 6.64 -25.97 12.74
N GLU A 220 6.30 -26.82 13.72
CA GLU A 220 5.03 -27.54 13.77
C GLU A 220 3.85 -26.56 13.91
N LEU A 221 3.96 -25.58 14.83
CA LEU A 221 2.92 -24.56 15.01
C LEU A 221 2.82 -23.65 13.77
N ALA A 222 3.95 -23.34 13.16
CA ALA A 222 3.97 -22.58 11.90
C ALA A 222 3.23 -23.31 10.79
N ILE A 223 3.44 -24.63 10.64
CA ILE A 223 2.75 -25.44 9.64
C ILE A 223 1.25 -25.51 9.93
N MET A 224 0.83 -25.67 11.19
CA MET A 224 -0.59 -25.67 11.57
C MET A 224 -1.29 -24.35 11.19
N ASP A 225 -0.64 -23.22 11.42
CA ASP A 225 -1.17 -21.91 11.03
C ASP A 225 -1.23 -21.76 9.50
N LEU A 226 -0.21 -22.21 8.78
CA LEU A 226 -0.22 -22.21 7.31
C LEU A 226 -1.26 -23.17 6.72
N ASP A 227 -1.53 -24.29 7.37
CA ASP A 227 -2.65 -25.17 7.00
C ASP A 227 -3.97 -24.40 7.07
N LYS A 228 -4.18 -23.61 8.14
CA LYS A 228 -5.37 -22.80 8.31
C LYS A 228 -5.42 -21.64 7.29
N ALA A 229 -4.29 -21.00 7.00
CA ALA A 229 -4.22 -19.95 5.98
C ALA A 229 -4.58 -20.48 4.59
N VAL A 230 -4.08 -21.67 4.21
CA VAL A 230 -4.43 -22.36 2.95
C VAL A 230 -5.91 -22.76 2.92
N GLU A 231 -6.48 -23.23 4.03
CA GLU A 231 -7.93 -23.54 4.13
C GLU A 231 -8.79 -22.29 3.83
N LEU A 232 -8.40 -21.14 4.37
CA LEU A 232 -9.13 -19.88 4.21
C LEU A 232 -8.95 -19.26 2.82
N GLU A 233 -7.75 -19.31 2.27
CA GLU A 233 -7.40 -18.74 0.96
C GLU A 233 -6.60 -19.75 0.10
N PRO A 234 -7.29 -20.77 -0.49
CA PRO A 234 -6.62 -21.86 -1.21
C PRO A 234 -5.93 -21.45 -2.53
N GLU A 235 -6.20 -20.25 -3.02
CA GLU A 235 -5.56 -19.72 -4.23
C GLU A 235 -4.32 -18.87 -3.95
N ASN A 236 -4.00 -18.62 -2.67
CA ASN A 236 -2.86 -17.79 -2.30
C ASN A 236 -1.57 -18.60 -2.34
N GLN A 237 -0.80 -18.42 -3.40
CA GLN A 237 0.47 -19.12 -3.64
C GLN A 237 1.50 -18.98 -2.52
N ASN A 238 1.48 -17.87 -1.77
CA ASN A 238 2.51 -17.55 -0.77
C ASN A 238 2.41 -18.48 0.45
N TYR A 239 1.20 -18.93 0.82
CA TYR A 239 1.01 -19.83 1.96
C TYR A 239 1.58 -21.22 1.66
N TYR A 240 1.38 -21.71 0.43
CA TYR A 240 1.99 -22.97 -0.02
C TYR A 240 3.52 -22.85 -0.06
N LEU A 241 4.07 -21.74 -0.56
CA LEU A 241 5.52 -21.52 -0.56
C LEU A 241 6.10 -21.56 0.86
N ALA A 242 5.51 -20.81 1.78
CA ALA A 242 5.96 -20.77 3.16
C ALA A 242 5.94 -22.18 3.80
N ARG A 243 4.84 -22.93 3.60
CA ARG A 243 4.69 -24.29 4.14
C ARG A 243 5.65 -25.29 3.47
N ALA A 244 5.89 -25.14 2.15
CA ALA A 244 6.84 -25.97 1.42
C ALA A 244 8.28 -25.84 1.98
N TYR A 245 8.72 -24.61 2.26
CA TYR A 245 10.03 -24.37 2.85
C TYR A 245 10.14 -24.99 4.24
N LEU A 246 9.13 -24.86 5.10
CA LEU A 246 9.11 -25.50 6.43
C LEU A 246 9.15 -27.03 6.32
N HIS A 247 8.38 -27.63 5.41
CA HIS A 247 8.43 -29.07 5.16
C HIS A 247 9.80 -29.52 4.62
N LYS A 248 10.45 -28.71 3.78
CA LYS A 248 11.80 -28.97 3.29
C LYS A 248 12.82 -28.96 4.43
N GLU A 249 12.78 -27.96 5.31
CA GLU A 249 13.66 -27.87 6.48
C GLU A 249 13.49 -29.04 7.41
N GLN A 250 12.29 -29.58 7.58
CA GLN A 250 12.00 -30.77 8.36
C GLN A 250 12.38 -32.09 7.65
N GLY A 251 12.90 -32.03 6.42
CA GLY A 251 13.21 -33.22 5.62
C GLY A 251 11.98 -33.94 5.03
N ASN A 252 10.80 -33.37 5.14
CA ASN A 252 9.53 -33.89 4.62
C ASN A 252 9.41 -33.66 3.11
N LYS A 253 10.34 -34.24 2.33
CA LYS A 253 10.47 -34.00 0.86
C LYS A 253 9.15 -34.13 0.09
N ARG A 254 8.36 -35.17 0.40
CA ARG A 254 7.08 -35.41 -0.32
C ARG A 254 6.07 -34.29 -0.10
N LYS A 255 5.96 -33.78 1.15
CA LYS A 255 5.04 -32.67 1.46
C LYS A 255 5.55 -31.35 0.85
N ALA A 256 6.86 -31.10 0.98
CA ALA A 256 7.48 -29.92 0.36
C ALA A 256 7.24 -29.88 -1.16
N LEU A 257 7.42 -31.02 -1.86
CA LEU A 257 7.18 -31.12 -3.29
C LEU A 257 5.71 -30.84 -3.65
N ALA A 258 4.77 -31.40 -2.88
CA ALA A 258 3.35 -31.17 -3.10
C ALA A 258 2.96 -29.70 -2.97
N ASP A 259 3.50 -29.00 -1.97
CA ASP A 259 3.24 -27.58 -1.73
C ASP A 259 3.91 -26.68 -2.78
N PHE A 260 5.14 -26.98 -3.24
CA PHE A 260 5.75 -26.25 -4.35
C PHE A 260 4.95 -26.41 -5.65
N GLU A 261 4.44 -27.61 -5.97
CA GLU A 261 3.57 -27.81 -7.14
C GLU A 261 2.23 -27.09 -6.98
N ALA A 262 1.66 -27.02 -5.76
CA ALA A 262 0.47 -26.24 -5.48
C ALA A 262 0.72 -24.73 -5.67
N ALA A 263 1.87 -24.22 -5.21
CA ALA A 263 2.26 -22.83 -5.42
C ALA A 263 2.42 -22.49 -6.91
N ILE A 264 3.01 -23.40 -7.70
CA ILE A 264 3.12 -23.25 -9.17
C ILE A 264 1.74 -23.21 -9.82
N LYS A 265 0.83 -24.11 -9.42
CA LYS A 265 -0.55 -24.14 -9.92
C LYS A 265 -1.27 -22.80 -9.65
N ASN A 266 -0.97 -22.15 -8.53
CA ASN A 266 -1.55 -20.89 -8.11
C ASN A 266 -0.76 -19.65 -8.59
N GLY A 267 0.17 -19.80 -9.53
CA GLY A 267 0.77 -18.67 -10.25
C GLY A 267 2.26 -18.41 -10.02
N VAL A 268 2.94 -19.19 -9.17
CA VAL A 268 4.40 -19.08 -9.05
C VAL A 268 5.05 -19.60 -10.32
N PRO A 269 5.95 -18.85 -10.98
CA PRO A 269 6.66 -19.32 -12.15
C PRO A 269 7.51 -20.56 -11.81
N ARG A 270 7.30 -21.67 -12.54
CA ARG A 270 8.05 -22.93 -12.30
C ARG A 270 9.56 -22.74 -12.36
N ALA A 271 10.02 -21.86 -13.26
CA ALA A 271 11.44 -21.55 -13.41
C ALA A 271 12.08 -21.00 -12.12
N SER A 272 11.31 -20.27 -11.29
CA SER A 272 11.82 -19.72 -10.03
C SER A 272 12.02 -20.79 -8.94
N LEU A 273 11.47 -21.99 -9.10
CA LEU A 273 11.53 -23.10 -8.13
C LEU A 273 12.30 -24.32 -8.65
N GLU A 274 12.98 -24.22 -9.80
CA GLU A 274 13.67 -25.38 -10.40
C GLU A 274 14.74 -26.01 -9.48
N GLU A 275 15.51 -25.20 -8.78
CA GLU A 275 16.54 -25.71 -7.86
C GLU A 275 15.92 -26.43 -6.68
N GLU A 276 14.83 -25.83 -6.13
CA GLU A 276 14.07 -26.43 -5.02
C GLU A 276 13.52 -27.80 -5.42
N LEU A 277 12.85 -27.86 -6.55
CA LEU A 277 12.25 -29.09 -7.09
C LEU A 277 13.31 -30.17 -7.40
N LYS A 278 14.51 -29.78 -7.89
CA LYS A 278 15.62 -30.72 -8.14
C LYS A 278 16.19 -31.28 -6.82
N SER A 279 16.29 -30.46 -5.78
CA SER A 279 16.84 -30.85 -4.47
C SER A 279 15.96 -31.86 -3.70
N LEU A 280 14.67 -31.95 -4.07
CA LEU A 280 13.70 -32.82 -3.39
C LEU A 280 13.52 -34.18 -4.08
N LYS A 281 14.03 -34.37 -5.28
CA LYS A 281 14.07 -35.64 -6.00
C LYS A 281 15.18 -36.53 -5.44
#